data_00b6d0d0c8e30ed0e5803d83db88881d
#
_entry.id   00b6d0d0c8e30ed0e5803d83db88881d
#
_cell.length_a   1.000
_cell.length_b   1.000
_cell.length_c   1.000
_cell.angle_alpha   90.00
_cell.angle_beta   90.00
_cell.angle_gamma   90.00
#
_symmetry.space_group_name_H-M   'P 1'
#
loop_
_entity.id
_entity.type
_entity.pdbx_description
1 polymer ?
#
loop_
_entity_poly.entity_id
_entity_poly.type
_entity_poly.pdbx_seq_one_letter_code
_entity_poly.pdbx_strand_id
1 'polypeptide(L)'
;MHVVLMRFTDPAHAPEAAERLRSLDGAVPQIRSLSVGLDVTGSDVSYDLVLTTRHADAGQLAAYQRHPEHQALAAWLTPLLAHRAVVDHLEPTRRQVPGPPTG
;
A
#
# COMPACT_ATOMS: atom_id res chain seq x y z
N MET A 1 -4.63 -9.32 -2.81
CA MET A 1 -4.27 -7.89 -2.68
C MET A 1 -3.43 -7.68 -1.43
N HIS A 2 -2.43 -6.88 -1.56
CA HIS A 2 -1.54 -6.49 -0.46
C HIS A 2 -1.84 -5.03 -0.12
N VAL A 3 -2.33 -4.78 1.08
CA VAL A 3 -2.73 -3.44 1.51
C VAL A 3 -1.88 -3.04 2.71
N VAL A 4 -1.22 -1.90 2.59
CA VAL A 4 -0.35 -1.36 3.64
C VAL A 4 -0.82 0.04 4.01
N LEU A 5 -1.08 0.23 5.29
CA LEU A 5 -1.38 1.54 5.86
C LEU A 5 -0.12 2.05 6.56
N MET A 6 0.21 3.30 6.33
CA MET A 6 1.43 3.92 6.87
C MET A 6 1.10 5.20 7.61
N ARG A 7 1.60 5.30 8.84
CA ARG A 7 1.59 6.53 9.61
C ARG A 7 3.03 7.00 9.77
N PHE A 8 3.29 8.24 9.40
CA PHE A 8 4.63 8.83 9.46
C PHE A 8 4.86 9.51 10.79
N THR A 9 6.12 9.56 11.23
CA THR A 9 6.51 10.39 12.38
C THR A 9 6.29 11.87 12.08
N ASP A 10 6.51 12.25 10.81
CA ASP A 10 6.17 13.58 10.30
C ASP A 10 5.32 13.40 9.05
N PRO A 11 4.03 13.81 9.09
CA PRO A 11 3.14 13.66 7.94
C PRO A 11 3.61 14.37 6.67
N ALA A 12 4.51 15.34 6.80
CA ALA A 12 5.06 16.06 5.64
C ALA A 12 5.86 15.14 4.70
N HIS A 13 6.29 13.96 5.17
CA HIS A 13 6.98 12.98 4.32
C HIS A 13 6.04 12.16 3.44
N ALA A 14 4.73 12.18 3.70
CA ALA A 14 3.79 11.33 2.98
C ALA A 14 3.72 11.60 1.47
N PRO A 15 3.71 12.85 0.98
CA PRO A 15 3.69 13.10 -0.46
C PRO A 15 4.90 12.54 -1.20
N GLU A 16 6.10 12.69 -0.65
CA GLU A 16 7.31 12.13 -1.27
C GLU A 16 7.28 10.61 -1.25
N ALA A 17 6.84 10.02 -0.14
CA ALA A 17 6.67 8.58 -0.04
C ALA A 17 5.69 8.06 -1.09
N ALA A 18 4.58 8.75 -1.30
CA ALA A 18 3.60 8.39 -2.32
C ALA A 18 4.23 8.38 -3.72
N GLU A 19 5.01 9.37 -4.08
CA GLU A 19 5.68 9.42 -5.39
C GLU A 19 6.69 8.29 -5.56
N ARG A 20 7.49 8.03 -4.54
CA ARG A 20 8.47 6.94 -4.57
C ARG A 20 7.81 5.57 -4.67
N LEU A 21 6.70 5.37 -3.97
CA LEU A 21 5.92 4.13 -4.07
C LEU A 21 5.32 3.96 -5.47
N ARG A 22 4.78 5.02 -6.06
CA ARG A 22 4.26 4.97 -7.44
C ARG A 22 5.33 4.59 -8.45
N SER A 23 6.58 4.94 -8.20
CA SER A 23 7.69 4.60 -9.11
C SER A 23 7.97 3.10 -9.18
N LEU A 24 7.46 2.31 -8.25
CA LEU A 24 7.57 0.84 -8.32
C LEU A 24 6.69 0.26 -9.43
N ASP A 25 5.64 0.96 -9.82
CA ASP A 25 4.77 0.52 -10.91
C ASP A 25 5.55 0.52 -12.22
N GLY A 26 5.57 -0.63 -12.88
CA GLY A 26 6.37 -0.84 -14.08
C GLY A 26 7.86 -1.15 -13.84
N ALA A 27 8.41 -0.82 -12.66
CA ALA A 27 9.79 -1.13 -12.31
C ALA A 27 9.93 -2.54 -11.71
N VAL A 28 8.87 -3.06 -11.10
CA VAL A 28 8.85 -4.37 -10.46
C VAL A 28 7.85 -5.26 -11.22
N PRO A 29 8.32 -6.27 -11.96
CA PRO A 29 7.44 -7.10 -12.80
C PRO A 29 6.38 -7.90 -12.01
N GLN A 30 6.65 -8.18 -10.75
CA GLN A 30 5.74 -8.94 -9.88
C GLN A 30 4.50 -8.14 -9.45
N ILE A 31 4.44 -6.86 -9.75
CA ILE A 31 3.29 -6.02 -9.46
C ILE A 31 2.36 -6.02 -10.67
N ARG A 32 1.13 -6.49 -10.50
CA ARG A 32 0.09 -6.41 -11.53
C ARG A 32 -0.58 -5.04 -11.58
N SER A 33 -0.82 -4.47 -10.41
CA SER A 33 -1.32 -3.11 -10.30
C SER A 33 -0.87 -2.51 -8.97
N LEU A 34 -0.76 -1.20 -8.96
CA LEU A 34 -0.36 -0.46 -7.77
C LEU A 34 -1.19 0.81 -7.68
N SER A 35 -1.67 1.09 -6.49
CA SER A 35 -2.30 2.38 -6.19
C SER A 35 -1.79 2.92 -4.87
N VAL A 36 -1.70 4.23 -4.77
CA VAL A 36 -1.31 4.93 -3.55
C VAL A 36 -2.34 6.03 -3.30
N GLY A 37 -2.83 6.09 -2.07
CA GLY A 37 -3.73 7.15 -1.64
C GLY A 37 -3.18 7.86 -0.42
N LEU A 38 -3.40 9.17 -0.36
CA LEU A 38 -3.08 9.98 0.82
C LEU A 38 -4.36 10.26 1.60
N ASP A 39 -4.25 10.27 2.93
CA ASP A 39 -5.38 10.60 3.79
C ASP A 39 -5.84 12.04 3.54
N VAL A 40 -7.15 12.24 3.62
CA VAL A 40 -7.78 13.56 3.40
C VAL A 40 -8.53 14.06 4.62
N THR A 41 -8.61 13.27 5.69
CA THR A 41 -9.41 13.63 6.87
C THR A 41 -8.59 14.08 8.06
N GLY A 42 -7.39 13.51 8.27
CA GLY A 42 -6.52 13.86 9.38
C GLY A 42 -7.11 13.56 10.76
N SER A 43 -7.97 12.54 10.87
CA SER A 43 -8.57 12.17 12.15
C SER A 43 -7.57 11.45 13.06
N ASP A 44 -7.93 11.33 14.35
CA ASP A 44 -7.06 10.67 15.34
C ASP A 44 -6.79 9.20 15.01
N VAL A 45 -7.67 8.57 14.24
CA VAL A 45 -7.54 7.16 13.85
C VAL A 45 -7.04 6.99 12.42
N SER A 46 -6.83 8.08 11.68
CA SER A 46 -6.38 8.00 10.29
C SER A 46 -4.89 7.70 10.22
N TYR A 47 -4.52 6.82 9.28
CA TYR A 47 -3.15 6.72 8.80
C TYR A 47 -2.94 7.75 7.70
N ASP A 48 -1.69 7.99 7.30
CA ASP A 48 -1.38 9.06 6.35
C ASP A 48 -1.43 8.61 4.90
N LEU A 49 -1.17 7.32 4.65
CA LEU A 49 -1.01 6.78 3.31
C LEU A 49 -1.50 5.34 3.25
N VAL A 50 -2.14 4.98 2.14
CA VAL A 50 -2.47 3.60 1.81
C VAL A 50 -1.78 3.20 0.52
N LEU A 51 -1.09 2.06 0.55
CA LEU A 51 -0.52 1.40 -0.62
C LEU A 51 -1.32 0.13 -0.88
N THR A 52 -1.77 -0.06 -2.11
CA THR A 52 -2.40 -1.30 -2.53
C THR A 52 -1.69 -1.85 -3.76
N THR A 53 -1.21 -3.09 -3.66
CA THR A 53 -0.61 -3.79 -4.80
C THR A 53 -1.34 -5.09 -5.05
N ARG A 54 -1.42 -5.47 -6.33
CA ARG A 54 -1.97 -6.75 -6.74
C ARG A 54 -0.86 -7.62 -7.31
N HIS A 55 -0.88 -8.89 -6.95
CA HIS A 55 0.08 -9.89 -7.39
C HIS A 55 -0.65 -11.13 -7.87
N ALA A 56 -0.02 -11.91 -8.75
CA ALA A 56 -0.65 -13.10 -9.31
C ALA A 56 -0.99 -14.13 -8.24
N ASP A 57 -0.09 -14.29 -7.27
CA ASP A 57 -0.20 -15.24 -6.18
C ASP A 57 0.74 -14.86 -5.02
N ALA A 58 0.72 -15.65 -3.96
CA ALA A 58 1.58 -15.41 -2.79
C ALA A 58 3.07 -15.49 -3.13
N GLY A 59 3.45 -16.32 -4.09
CA GLY A 59 4.85 -16.42 -4.54
C GLY A 59 5.31 -15.13 -5.20
N GLN A 60 4.47 -14.51 -6.02
CA GLN A 60 4.76 -13.24 -6.66
C GLN A 60 4.82 -12.09 -5.63
N LEU A 61 3.95 -12.10 -4.62
CA LEU A 61 4.04 -11.15 -3.52
C LEU A 61 5.37 -11.27 -2.79
N ALA A 62 5.79 -12.49 -2.47
CA ALA A 62 7.09 -12.73 -1.82
C ALA A 62 8.25 -12.28 -2.70
N ALA A 63 8.19 -12.52 -4.01
CA ALA A 63 9.21 -12.07 -4.96
C ALA A 63 9.26 -10.54 -5.04
N TYR A 64 8.11 -9.86 -5.01
CA TYR A 64 8.04 -8.42 -4.94
C TYR A 64 8.74 -7.89 -3.69
N GLN A 65 8.47 -8.49 -2.53
CA GLN A 65 9.07 -8.06 -1.26
C GLN A 65 10.59 -8.25 -1.23
N ARG A 66 11.12 -9.21 -2.00
CA ARG A 66 12.56 -9.45 -2.13
C ARG A 66 13.23 -8.66 -3.26
N HIS A 67 12.43 -7.99 -4.09
CA HIS A 67 12.96 -7.25 -5.23
C HIS A 67 13.87 -6.10 -4.74
N PRO A 68 15.04 -5.88 -5.38
CA PRO A 68 15.97 -4.82 -4.96
C PRO A 68 15.32 -3.42 -4.89
N GLU A 69 14.43 -3.11 -5.83
CA GLU A 69 13.73 -1.82 -5.84
C GLU A 69 12.82 -1.66 -4.61
N HIS A 70 12.12 -2.73 -4.22
CA HIS A 70 11.31 -2.72 -3.02
C HIS A 70 12.18 -2.57 -1.77
N GLN A 71 13.27 -3.32 -1.70
CA GLN A 71 14.16 -3.28 -0.53
C GLN A 71 14.83 -1.93 -0.35
N ALA A 72 15.26 -1.31 -1.44
CA ALA A 72 15.85 0.03 -1.40
C ALA A 72 14.84 1.07 -0.91
N LEU A 73 13.60 1.00 -1.41
CA LEU A 73 12.55 1.90 -0.98
C LEU A 73 12.16 1.66 0.48
N ALA A 74 12.05 0.40 0.89
CA ALA A 74 11.74 0.04 2.28
C ALA A 74 12.83 0.56 3.24
N ALA A 75 14.09 0.47 2.86
CA ALA A 75 15.19 0.97 3.68
C ALA A 75 15.10 2.50 3.90
N TRP A 76 14.68 3.24 2.88
CA TRP A 76 14.45 4.67 2.99
C TRP A 76 13.20 4.99 3.81
N LEU A 77 12.13 4.23 3.59
CA LEU A 77 10.80 4.50 4.14
C LEU A 77 10.67 4.14 5.62
N THR A 78 11.18 2.98 6.02
CA THR A 78 10.98 2.43 7.36
C THR A 78 11.34 3.40 8.49
N PRO A 79 12.49 4.11 8.45
CA PRO A 79 12.81 5.06 9.52
C PRO A 79 11.84 6.24 9.63
N LEU A 80 11.06 6.51 8.60
CA LEU A 80 10.10 7.62 8.59
C LEU A 80 8.74 7.23 9.18
N LEU A 81 8.50 5.93 9.40
CA LEU A 81 7.21 5.43 9.84
C LEU A 81 7.11 5.39 11.36
N ALA A 82 6.01 5.89 11.91
CA ALA A 82 5.62 5.69 13.30
C ALA A 82 4.88 4.36 13.46
N HIS A 83 3.98 4.04 12.52
CA HIS A 83 3.19 2.82 12.53
C HIS A 83 2.97 2.31 11.12
N ARG A 84 2.80 0.99 11.01
CA ARG A 84 2.51 0.32 9.76
C ARG A 84 1.54 -0.81 10.04
N ALA A 85 0.52 -0.94 9.19
CA ALA A 85 -0.45 -2.03 9.26
C ALA A 85 -0.57 -2.69 7.90
N VAL A 86 -0.71 -4.00 7.87
CA VAL A 86 -0.76 -4.78 6.63
C VAL A 86 -1.95 -5.72 6.66
N VAL A 87 -2.65 -5.79 5.53
CA VAL A 87 -3.64 -6.83 5.26
C VAL A 87 -3.37 -7.41 3.89
N ASP A 88 -3.23 -8.72 3.83
CA ASP A 88 -3.15 -9.46 2.58
C ASP A 88 -4.46 -10.24 2.42
N HIS A 89 -5.17 -10.02 1.33
CA HIS A 89 -6.45 -10.66 1.12
C HIS A 89 -6.63 -11.03 -0.35
N LEU A 90 -7.53 -11.97 -0.60
CA LEU A 90 -7.93 -12.29 -1.96
C LEU A 90 -8.70 -11.13 -2.56
N GLU A 91 -8.58 -10.95 -3.86
CA GLU A 91 -9.33 -9.93 -4.56
C GLU A 91 -10.82 -10.13 -4.34
N PRO A 92 -11.59 -9.07 -3.97
CA PRO A 92 -13.01 -9.21 -3.74
C PRO A 92 -13.72 -9.72 -4.99
N THR A 93 -14.56 -10.74 -4.81
CA THR A 93 -15.43 -11.18 -5.87
C THR A 93 -16.50 -10.13 -6.09
N ARG A 94 -16.70 -9.71 -7.34
CA ARG A 94 -17.81 -8.84 -7.68
C ARG A 94 -19.11 -9.58 -7.42
N ARG A 95 -19.78 -9.19 -6.38
CA ARG A 95 -21.06 -9.75 -6.03
C ARG A 95 -22.02 -8.64 -5.70
N GLN A 96 -23.14 -8.64 -6.40
CA GLN A 96 -24.22 -7.76 -6.04
C GLN A 96 -24.93 -8.34 -4.83
N VAL A 97 -24.87 -7.62 -3.73
CA VAL A 97 -25.57 -7.99 -2.51
C VAL A 97 -26.92 -7.27 -2.51
N PRO A 98 -28.05 -7.99 -2.58
CA PRO A 98 -29.34 -7.34 -2.42
C PRO A 98 -29.46 -6.88 -0.98
N GLY A 99 -30.00 -5.72 -0.79
CA GLY A 99 -30.24 -5.15 0.52
C GLY A 99 -29.83 -3.70 0.61
N PRO A 100 -30.28 -3.02 1.64
CA PRO A 100 -29.96 -1.62 1.80
C PRO A 100 -28.45 -1.46 2.05
N PRO A 101 -27.83 -0.50 1.41
CA PRO A 101 -26.46 -0.16 1.76
C PRO A 101 -26.44 0.36 3.19
N THR A 102 -25.57 -0.21 3.97
CA THR A 102 -25.27 0.32 5.27
C THR A 102 -24.09 1.26 5.10
N GLY A 103 -24.35 2.48 5.33
CA GLY A 103 -23.44 3.58 5.09
C GLY A 103 -22.04 3.48 5.57
#